data_d5acacf128ca48cc8b90568857b7aa4f
#
_entry.id   d5acacf128ca48cc8b90568857b7aa4f
#
_cell.length_a   1.000
_cell.length_b   1.000
_cell.length_c   1.000
_cell.angle_alpha   90.00
_cell.angle_beta   90.00
_cell.angle_gamma   90.00
#
_symmetry.space_group_name_H-M   'P 1'
#
loop_
_entity.id
_entity.type
_entity.pdbx_description
1 polymer ?
#
loop_
_entity_poly.entity_id
_entity_poly.type
_entity_poly.pdbx_seq_one_letter_code
_entity_poly.pdbx_strand_id
1 'polypeptide(L)'
;MPNFDLLNLPDEIICKIITIVGEESFWNVGPFIGVGKRGYGLVHEPCVLKRCNISPMLDFGNCEIGTCEKFSDFFLKCVNVGNINVVYYESLHLAMKCGLEEGIQVLEANVPNHGMSTLALGIFDVCLGKDIEAREIFQEFAVKHADLRSEQVIRMGDQLMFQYHRSTHHG
;
A
#
# COMPACT_ATOMS: atom_id res chain seq x y z
N MET A 1 1.79 -27.79 28.54
CA MET A 1 1.42 -27.23 27.23
C MET A 1 2.45 -27.73 26.22
N PRO A 2 2.01 -28.30 25.10
CA PRO A 2 2.98 -28.64 24.04
C PRO A 2 3.61 -27.32 23.57
N ASN A 3 4.91 -27.20 23.72
CA ASN A 3 5.68 -26.16 23.05
C ASN A 3 5.48 -26.37 21.54
N PHE A 4 4.60 -25.59 20.94
CA PHE A 4 4.56 -25.47 19.48
C PHE A 4 5.83 -24.74 19.07
N ASP A 5 6.85 -25.53 18.77
CA ASP A 5 8.10 -25.00 18.25
C ASP A 5 7.87 -24.66 16.77
N LEU A 6 7.47 -23.42 16.51
CA LEU A 6 7.28 -22.86 15.16
C LEU A 6 8.50 -23.14 14.26
N LEU A 7 9.69 -23.30 14.86
CA LEU A 7 10.95 -23.58 14.16
C LEU A 7 10.97 -24.95 13.48
N ASN A 8 10.12 -25.89 13.90
CA ASN A 8 10.06 -27.23 13.35
C ASN A 8 9.00 -27.40 12.23
N LEU A 9 8.23 -26.35 11.92
CA LEU A 9 7.28 -26.39 10.81
C LEU A 9 7.99 -26.18 9.46
N PRO A 10 7.45 -26.79 8.38
CA PRO A 10 7.89 -26.50 7.02
C PRO A 10 7.75 -25.01 6.68
N ASP A 11 8.65 -24.49 5.85
CA ASP A 11 8.69 -23.07 5.46
C ASP A 11 7.36 -22.62 4.83
N GLU A 12 6.72 -23.47 4.04
CA GLU A 12 5.44 -23.17 3.40
C GLU A 12 4.32 -22.93 4.42
N ILE A 13 4.33 -23.66 5.54
CA ILE A 13 3.35 -23.49 6.62
C ILE A 13 3.64 -22.19 7.38
N ILE A 14 4.90 -21.92 7.69
CA ILE A 14 5.30 -20.68 8.36
C ILE A 14 4.98 -19.47 7.47
N CYS A 15 5.27 -19.51 6.17
CA CYS A 15 4.90 -18.46 5.22
C CYS A 15 3.39 -18.20 5.19
N LYS A 16 2.56 -19.23 5.22
CA LYS A 16 1.10 -19.07 5.30
C LYS A 16 0.68 -18.36 6.59
N ILE A 17 1.26 -18.75 7.73
CA ILE A 17 0.97 -18.12 9.02
C ILE A 17 1.38 -16.65 8.97
N ILE A 18 2.61 -16.36 8.52
CA ILE A 18 3.13 -14.98 8.41
C ILE A 18 2.25 -14.15 7.47
N THR A 19 1.79 -14.73 6.35
CA THR A 19 0.90 -14.05 5.41
C THR A 19 -0.41 -13.66 6.08
N ILE A 20 -1.06 -14.60 6.79
CA ILE A 20 -2.34 -14.36 7.46
C ILE A 20 -2.21 -13.25 8.52
N VAL A 21 -1.20 -13.33 9.38
CA VAL A 21 -1.01 -12.31 10.43
C VAL A 21 -0.53 -10.97 9.86
N GLY A 22 0.23 -11.01 8.78
CA GLY A 22 0.68 -9.83 8.05
C GLY A 22 -0.44 -9.09 7.32
N GLU A 23 -1.46 -9.81 6.84
CA GLU A 23 -2.67 -9.20 6.26
C GLU A 23 -3.47 -8.37 7.26
N GLU A 24 -3.44 -8.75 8.52
CA GLU A 24 -4.05 -7.93 9.57
C GLU A 24 -3.23 -6.68 9.86
N SER A 25 -1.93 -6.84 10.02
CA SER A 25 -1.01 -5.72 10.32
C SER A 25 0.46 -6.12 10.15
N PHE A 26 1.26 -5.20 9.57
CA PHE A 26 2.72 -5.29 9.54
C PHE A 26 3.33 -5.57 10.93
N TRP A 27 2.77 -4.97 11.99
CA TRP A 27 3.28 -5.16 13.35
C TRP A 27 3.30 -6.63 13.79
N ASN A 28 2.38 -7.44 13.26
CA ASN A 28 2.27 -8.86 13.59
C ASN A 28 3.39 -9.71 12.98
N VAL A 29 4.12 -9.20 11.98
CA VAL A 29 5.26 -9.92 11.38
C VAL A 29 6.58 -9.65 12.11
N GLY A 30 6.63 -8.60 12.95
CA GLY A 30 7.82 -8.24 13.72
C GLY A 30 8.44 -9.38 14.52
N PRO A 31 7.67 -10.16 15.27
CA PRO A 31 8.18 -11.32 16.01
C PRO A 31 8.92 -12.34 15.14
N PHE A 32 8.46 -12.56 13.90
CA PHE A 32 9.10 -13.48 12.96
C PHE A 32 10.44 -12.95 12.44
N ILE A 33 10.55 -11.63 12.24
CA ILE A 33 11.82 -10.98 11.86
C ILE A 33 12.87 -11.20 12.95
N GLY A 34 12.46 -11.18 14.23
CA GLY A 34 13.34 -11.34 15.38
C GLY A 34 13.85 -12.78 15.62
N VAL A 35 13.27 -13.78 15.00
CA VAL A 35 13.62 -15.22 15.21
C VAL A 35 14.89 -15.65 14.44
N GLY A 36 15.61 -14.73 13.81
CA GLY A 36 16.85 -14.99 13.11
C GLY A 36 16.72 -15.03 11.60
N LYS A 37 17.77 -15.52 10.92
CA LYS A 37 17.87 -15.46 9.45
C LYS A 37 16.72 -16.14 8.72
N ARG A 38 16.23 -17.27 9.24
CA ARG A 38 15.11 -18.01 8.66
C ARG A 38 13.83 -17.19 8.71
N GLY A 39 13.45 -16.70 9.89
CA GLY A 39 12.25 -15.85 10.03
C GLY A 39 12.33 -14.58 9.20
N TYR A 40 13.48 -13.91 9.21
CA TYR A 40 13.74 -12.77 8.36
C TYR A 40 13.52 -13.09 6.87
N GLY A 41 14.08 -14.22 6.38
CA GLY A 41 13.91 -14.65 5.00
C GLY A 41 12.44 -14.89 4.64
N LEU A 42 11.72 -15.62 5.49
CA LEU A 42 10.31 -15.95 5.27
C LEU A 42 9.38 -14.73 5.26
N VAL A 43 9.65 -13.71 6.10
CA VAL A 43 8.91 -12.43 6.08
C VAL A 43 9.13 -11.68 4.76
N HIS A 44 10.29 -11.85 4.14
CA HIS A 44 10.63 -11.19 2.87
C HIS A 44 10.27 -12.00 1.63
N GLU A 45 9.59 -13.14 1.79
CA GLU A 45 9.06 -13.88 0.64
C GLU A 45 8.02 -13.04 -0.11
N PRO A 46 8.02 -13.05 -1.44
CA PRO A 46 7.11 -12.24 -2.26
C PRO A 46 5.63 -12.44 -1.92
N CYS A 47 5.22 -13.66 -1.55
CA CYS A 47 3.85 -13.95 -1.16
C CYS A 47 3.42 -13.25 0.13
N VAL A 48 4.33 -13.07 1.08
CA VAL A 48 4.10 -12.33 2.33
C VAL A 48 4.06 -10.82 2.05
N LEU A 49 5.11 -10.30 1.40
CA LEU A 49 5.26 -8.87 1.09
C LEU A 49 4.07 -8.33 0.28
N LYS A 50 3.58 -9.11 -0.70
CA LYS A 50 2.49 -8.70 -1.59
C LYS A 50 1.16 -8.51 -0.86
N ARG A 51 0.95 -9.20 0.26
CA ARG A 51 -0.32 -9.20 1.02
C ARG A 51 -0.23 -8.48 2.36
N CYS A 52 0.97 -8.11 2.80
CA CYS A 52 1.18 -7.45 4.08
C CYS A 52 0.46 -6.10 4.15
N ASN A 53 -0.32 -5.89 5.22
CA ASN A 53 -1.00 -4.63 5.47
C ASN A 53 -0.09 -3.66 6.24
N ILE A 54 0.45 -2.67 5.55
CA ILE A 54 1.29 -1.63 6.14
C ILE A 54 0.51 -0.38 6.56
N SER A 55 -0.80 -0.30 6.25
CA SER A 55 -1.63 0.88 6.54
C SER A 55 -1.57 1.33 8.01
N PRO A 56 -1.62 0.41 9.01
CA PRO A 56 -1.50 0.81 10.40
C PRO A 56 -0.19 1.53 10.75
N MET A 57 0.86 1.29 9.98
CA MET A 57 2.15 1.91 10.19
C MET A 57 2.19 3.34 9.61
N LEU A 58 1.53 3.55 8.50
CA LEU A 58 1.39 4.87 7.86
C LEU A 58 0.46 5.78 8.66
N ASP A 59 -0.50 5.21 9.39
CA ASP A 59 -1.43 5.95 10.25
C ASP A 59 -0.80 6.44 11.57
N PHE A 60 0.25 5.79 12.05
CA PHE A 60 1.01 6.22 13.21
C PHE A 60 2.03 7.30 12.84
N GLY A 61 1.59 8.50 12.60
CA GLY A 61 2.17 9.80 12.34
C GLY A 61 3.68 10.11 12.50
N ASN A 62 4.51 9.16 12.92
CA ASN A 62 5.93 9.34 13.20
C ASN A 62 6.86 8.49 12.32
N CYS A 63 6.32 7.72 11.37
CA CYS A 63 7.14 7.00 10.42
C CYS A 63 7.19 7.80 9.11
N GLU A 64 8.12 8.74 9.02
CA GLU A 64 8.58 9.24 7.73
C GLU A 64 9.09 8.05 6.93
N ILE A 65 8.53 7.82 5.76
CA ILE A 65 8.93 6.75 4.82
C ILE A 65 10.44 6.81 4.51
N GLY A 66 11.11 7.92 4.85
CA GLY A 66 12.54 8.14 4.64
C GLY A 66 13.45 8.11 5.87
N THR A 67 12.93 8.09 7.10
CA THR A 67 13.76 8.31 8.31
C THR A 67 14.18 7.02 9.03
N CYS A 68 13.47 5.91 8.82
CA CYS A 68 13.86 4.62 9.38
C CYS A 68 14.35 3.68 8.26
N GLU A 69 15.68 3.52 8.11
CA GLU A 69 16.30 2.71 7.05
C GLU A 69 15.70 1.30 6.91
N LYS A 70 15.43 0.63 8.03
CA LYS A 70 14.86 -0.73 8.02
C LYS A 70 13.43 -0.78 7.52
N PHE A 71 12.66 0.25 7.80
CA PHE A 71 11.28 0.35 7.32
C PHE A 71 11.25 0.73 5.84
N SER A 72 12.10 1.66 5.44
CA SER A 72 12.25 2.07 4.04
C SER A 72 12.58 0.86 3.14
N ASP A 73 13.51 -0.01 3.57
CA ASP A 73 13.86 -1.23 2.84
C ASP A 73 12.68 -2.20 2.71
N PHE A 74 11.94 -2.44 3.81
CA PHE A 74 10.75 -3.30 3.78
C PHE A 74 9.65 -2.71 2.88
N PHE A 75 9.39 -1.42 2.99
CA PHE A 75 8.42 -0.70 2.18
C PHE A 75 8.76 -0.82 0.68
N LEU A 76 10.01 -0.53 0.30
CA LEU A 76 10.46 -0.65 -1.09
C LEU A 76 10.34 -2.08 -1.64
N LYS A 77 10.61 -3.09 -0.81
CA LYS A 77 10.39 -4.49 -1.20
C LYS A 77 8.91 -4.78 -1.44
N CYS A 78 8.00 -4.23 -0.63
CA CYS A 78 6.57 -4.34 -0.86
C CYS A 78 6.13 -3.64 -2.16
N VAL A 79 6.69 -2.47 -2.48
CA VAL A 79 6.46 -1.79 -3.79
C VAL A 79 6.90 -2.70 -4.93
N ASN A 80 8.11 -3.23 -4.86
CA ASN A 80 8.72 -4.05 -5.92
C ASN A 80 7.93 -5.33 -6.24
N VAL A 81 7.29 -5.93 -5.24
CA VAL A 81 6.43 -7.12 -5.46
C VAL A 81 5.00 -6.75 -5.85
N GLY A 82 4.67 -5.48 -5.96
CA GLY A 82 3.36 -4.99 -6.36
C GLY A 82 2.29 -5.15 -5.26
N ASN A 83 2.64 -4.83 -4.00
CA ASN A 83 1.65 -4.71 -2.93
C ASN A 83 0.74 -3.51 -3.23
N ILE A 84 -0.53 -3.77 -3.47
CA ILE A 84 -1.50 -2.79 -3.97
C ILE A 84 -1.59 -1.54 -3.08
N ASN A 85 -1.66 -1.72 -1.76
CA ASN A 85 -1.76 -0.59 -0.84
C ASN A 85 -0.46 0.21 -0.80
N VAL A 86 0.68 -0.48 -0.81
CA VAL A 86 2.00 0.15 -0.77
C VAL A 86 2.27 0.93 -2.04
N VAL A 87 1.95 0.37 -3.20
CA VAL A 87 2.03 1.05 -4.51
C VAL A 87 1.16 2.31 -4.54
N TYR A 88 -0.05 2.26 -3.96
CA TYR A 88 -0.90 3.43 -3.83
C TYR A 88 -0.25 4.54 -2.98
N TYR A 89 0.28 4.22 -1.81
CA TYR A 89 0.95 5.21 -0.95
C TYR A 89 2.22 5.77 -1.58
N GLU A 90 3.03 4.93 -2.24
CA GLU A 90 4.21 5.38 -2.98
C GLU A 90 3.84 6.36 -4.09
N SER A 91 2.75 6.12 -4.79
CA SER A 91 2.28 7.02 -5.83
C SER A 91 1.90 8.39 -5.29
N LEU A 92 1.23 8.46 -4.12
CA LEU A 92 0.92 9.74 -3.47
C LEU A 92 2.19 10.48 -3.05
N HIS A 93 3.17 9.75 -2.52
CA HIS A 93 4.45 10.31 -2.11
C HIS A 93 5.23 10.88 -3.31
N LEU A 94 5.28 10.15 -4.42
CA LEU A 94 5.91 10.61 -5.66
C LEU A 94 5.17 11.79 -6.27
N ALA A 95 3.84 11.76 -6.29
CA ALA A 95 3.02 12.87 -6.79
C ALA A 95 3.34 14.19 -6.07
N MET A 96 3.69 14.10 -4.79
CA MET A 96 4.03 15.27 -3.99
C MET A 96 5.48 15.72 -4.13
N LYS A 97 6.41 14.77 -4.17
CA LYS A 97 7.84 15.11 -4.26
C LYS A 97 8.29 15.49 -5.66
N CYS A 98 7.77 14.81 -6.65
CA CYS A 98 8.26 14.87 -8.03
C CYS A 98 7.24 15.48 -9.00
N GLY A 99 5.95 15.42 -8.65
CA GLY A 99 4.85 15.89 -9.47
C GLY A 99 3.79 14.83 -9.73
N LEU A 100 2.59 15.27 -10.15
CA LEU A 100 1.44 14.37 -10.36
C LEU A 100 1.71 13.31 -11.44
N GLU A 101 2.50 13.64 -12.46
CA GLU A 101 2.79 12.73 -13.56
C GLU A 101 3.57 11.49 -13.10
N GLU A 102 4.55 11.68 -12.20
CA GLU A 102 5.32 10.60 -11.60
C GLU A 102 4.45 9.71 -10.71
N GLY A 103 3.54 10.33 -9.95
CA GLY A 103 2.55 9.58 -9.16
C GLY A 103 1.62 8.76 -10.04
N ILE A 104 1.14 9.31 -11.15
CA ILE A 104 0.27 8.63 -12.13
C ILE A 104 0.94 7.37 -12.66
N GLN A 105 2.21 7.45 -13.09
CA GLN A 105 2.94 6.30 -13.64
C GLN A 105 2.94 5.09 -12.69
N VAL A 106 3.00 5.34 -11.39
CA VAL A 106 2.97 4.28 -10.37
C VAL A 106 1.53 3.81 -10.10
N LEU A 107 0.55 4.74 -10.10
CA LEU A 107 -0.87 4.40 -9.89
C LEU A 107 -1.42 3.46 -10.96
N GLU A 108 -0.99 3.62 -12.21
CA GLU A 108 -1.48 2.83 -13.35
C GLU A 108 -1.35 1.32 -13.12
N ALA A 109 -0.34 0.87 -12.37
CA ALA A 109 -0.16 -0.55 -12.06
C ALA A 109 -1.33 -1.15 -11.24
N ASN A 110 -2.07 -0.32 -10.51
CA ASN A 110 -3.20 -0.74 -9.67
C ASN A 110 -4.57 -0.53 -10.34
N VAL A 111 -4.62 0.22 -11.43
CA VAL A 111 -5.85 0.56 -12.13
C VAL A 111 -6.20 -0.57 -13.13
N PRO A 112 -7.45 -0.95 -13.23
CA PRO A 112 -8.64 -0.45 -12.52
C PRO A 112 -9.03 -1.27 -11.28
N ASN A 113 -8.16 -2.13 -10.78
CA ASN A 113 -8.51 -3.13 -9.77
C ASN A 113 -8.57 -2.59 -8.33
N HIS A 114 -7.88 -1.48 -8.06
CA HIS A 114 -7.87 -0.85 -6.75
C HIS A 114 -8.63 0.48 -6.76
N GLY A 115 -9.75 0.55 -6.01
CA GLY A 115 -10.66 1.70 -6.04
C GLY A 115 -9.99 3.03 -5.69
N MET A 116 -9.18 3.07 -4.62
CA MET A 116 -8.47 4.30 -4.22
C MET A 116 -7.47 4.76 -5.28
N SER A 117 -6.73 3.83 -5.91
CA SER A 117 -5.79 4.18 -7.00
C SER A 117 -6.53 4.69 -8.24
N THR A 118 -7.66 4.06 -8.58
CA THR A 118 -8.47 4.47 -9.74
C THR A 118 -9.08 5.85 -9.52
N LEU A 119 -9.61 6.11 -8.32
CA LEU A 119 -10.14 7.43 -7.96
C LEU A 119 -9.05 8.51 -7.98
N ALA A 120 -7.89 8.22 -7.38
CA ALA A 120 -6.75 9.13 -7.33
C ALA A 120 -6.24 9.46 -8.74
N LEU A 121 -6.14 8.46 -9.63
CA LEU A 121 -5.72 8.66 -11.02
C LEU A 121 -6.67 9.63 -11.74
N GLY A 122 -7.99 9.41 -11.66
CA GLY A 122 -8.96 10.32 -12.27
C GLY A 122 -8.85 11.74 -11.75
N ILE A 123 -8.64 11.92 -10.44
CA ILE A 123 -8.47 13.24 -9.82
C ILE A 123 -7.16 13.90 -10.29
N PHE A 124 -6.06 13.16 -10.37
CA PHE A 124 -4.77 13.69 -10.83
C PHE A 124 -4.85 14.10 -12.30
N ASP A 125 -5.53 13.32 -13.14
CA ASP A 125 -5.75 13.69 -14.55
C ASP A 125 -6.57 14.98 -14.69
N VAL A 126 -7.62 15.17 -13.86
CA VAL A 126 -8.35 16.46 -13.82
C VAL A 126 -7.41 17.61 -13.43
N CYS A 127 -6.56 17.43 -12.42
CA CYS A 127 -5.62 18.45 -11.98
C CYS A 127 -4.58 18.81 -13.06
N LEU A 128 -4.26 17.87 -13.95
CA LEU A 128 -3.36 18.08 -15.09
C LEU A 128 -4.08 18.59 -16.35
N GLY A 129 -5.41 18.78 -16.30
CA GLY A 129 -6.22 19.20 -17.47
C GLY A 129 -6.42 18.11 -18.52
N LYS A 130 -6.21 16.83 -18.17
CA LYS A 130 -6.41 15.66 -19.01
C LYS A 130 -7.88 15.19 -18.90
N ASP A 131 -8.82 16.03 -19.36
CA ASP A 131 -10.26 15.82 -19.14
C ASP A 131 -10.80 14.55 -19.79
N ILE A 132 -10.23 14.14 -20.93
CA ILE A 132 -10.66 12.95 -21.68
C ILE A 132 -10.26 11.70 -20.89
N GLU A 133 -8.98 11.61 -20.49
CA GLU A 133 -8.43 10.50 -19.71
C GLU A 133 -9.15 10.40 -18.35
N ALA A 134 -9.34 11.52 -17.67
CA ALA A 134 -10.07 11.56 -16.41
C ALA A 134 -11.50 11.01 -16.55
N ARG A 135 -12.19 11.37 -17.62
CA ARG A 135 -13.55 10.89 -17.90
C ARG A 135 -13.58 9.37 -18.09
N GLU A 136 -12.64 8.81 -18.84
CA GLU A 136 -12.54 7.36 -19.05
C GLU A 136 -12.30 6.64 -17.72
N ILE A 137 -11.37 7.13 -16.91
CA ILE A 137 -11.05 6.57 -15.58
C ILE A 137 -12.26 6.62 -14.65
N PHE A 138 -13.00 7.74 -14.60
CA PHE A 138 -14.20 7.85 -13.76
C PHE A 138 -15.34 6.96 -14.24
N GLN A 139 -15.48 6.72 -15.56
CA GLN A 139 -16.44 5.76 -16.09
C GLN A 139 -16.08 4.34 -15.66
N GLU A 140 -14.81 3.96 -15.74
CA GLU A 140 -14.32 2.65 -15.31
C GLU A 140 -14.48 2.46 -13.80
N PHE A 141 -14.17 3.50 -13.01
CA PHE A 141 -14.41 3.52 -11.57
C PHE A 141 -15.88 3.28 -11.22
N ALA A 142 -16.80 3.99 -11.90
CA ALA A 142 -18.23 3.87 -11.66
C ALA A 142 -18.75 2.45 -11.95
N VAL A 143 -18.20 1.79 -12.96
CA VAL A 143 -18.58 0.42 -13.32
C VAL A 143 -18.04 -0.61 -12.32
N LYS A 144 -16.79 -0.44 -11.83
CA LYS A 144 -16.11 -1.48 -11.04
C LYS A 144 -16.21 -1.29 -9.54
N HIS A 145 -16.36 -0.08 -9.04
CA HIS A 145 -16.20 0.22 -7.62
C HIS A 145 -17.46 0.82 -6.98
N ALA A 146 -17.86 2.00 -7.37
CA ALA A 146 -19.00 2.69 -6.77
C ALA A 146 -19.54 3.83 -7.64
N ASP A 147 -20.84 4.13 -7.51
CA ASP A 147 -21.43 5.32 -8.12
C ASP A 147 -20.72 6.58 -7.61
N LEU A 148 -20.25 7.42 -8.54
CA LEU A 148 -19.52 8.66 -8.26
C LEU A 148 -20.30 9.66 -7.36
N ARG A 149 -21.62 9.53 -7.26
CA ARG A 149 -22.48 10.36 -6.41
C ARG A 149 -22.73 9.75 -5.03
N SER A 150 -22.16 8.58 -4.75
CA SER A 150 -22.39 7.88 -3.48
C SER A 150 -21.60 8.53 -2.33
N GLU A 151 -22.13 8.40 -1.12
CA GLU A 151 -21.39 8.79 0.09
C GLU A 151 -20.07 8.02 0.26
N GLN A 152 -19.99 6.83 -0.29
CA GLN A 152 -18.76 6.04 -0.29
C GLN A 152 -17.64 6.78 -1.03
N VAL A 153 -17.93 7.33 -2.21
CA VAL A 153 -16.94 8.06 -3.01
C VAL A 153 -16.55 9.38 -2.34
N ILE A 154 -17.50 10.07 -1.71
CA ILE A 154 -17.20 11.27 -0.92
C ILE A 154 -16.18 10.93 0.18
N ARG A 155 -16.42 9.85 0.96
CA ARG A 155 -15.49 9.41 2.00
C ARG A 155 -14.12 8.99 1.43
N MET A 156 -14.09 8.34 0.28
CA MET A 156 -12.83 7.98 -0.40
C MET A 156 -12.06 9.24 -0.83
N GLY A 157 -12.75 10.27 -1.33
CA GLY A 157 -12.18 11.56 -1.66
C GLY A 157 -11.57 12.27 -0.44
N ASP A 158 -12.32 12.30 0.67
CA ASP A 158 -11.85 12.87 1.94
C ASP A 158 -10.62 12.13 2.46
N GLN A 159 -10.62 10.80 2.37
CA GLN A 159 -9.48 9.96 2.75
C GLN A 159 -8.26 10.26 1.88
N LEU A 160 -8.43 10.36 0.56
CA LEU A 160 -7.36 10.71 -0.37
C LEU A 160 -6.76 12.09 -0.03
N MET A 161 -7.60 13.09 0.18
CA MET A 161 -7.17 14.44 0.55
C MET A 161 -6.39 14.44 1.87
N PHE A 162 -6.88 13.72 2.87
CA PHE A 162 -6.19 13.57 4.16
C PHE A 162 -4.82 12.91 4.00
N GLN A 163 -4.74 11.81 3.25
CA GLN A 163 -3.49 11.08 2.99
C GLN A 163 -2.51 11.94 2.18
N TYR A 164 -3.00 12.66 1.18
CA TYR A 164 -2.18 13.57 0.38
C TYR A 164 -1.62 14.72 1.22
N HIS A 165 -2.42 15.41 2.03
CA HIS A 165 -1.95 16.49 2.89
C HIS A 165 -0.98 16.02 3.97
N ARG A 166 -1.20 14.83 4.54
CA ARG A 166 -0.32 14.27 5.56
C ARG A 166 1.09 14.02 5.03
N SER A 167 1.19 13.63 3.80
CA SER A 167 2.47 13.45 3.13
C SER A 167 3.21 14.81 2.87
N THR A 168 2.52 15.99 2.92
CA THR A 168 3.14 17.34 2.73
C THR A 168 3.83 17.91 3.96
N HIS A 169 3.47 17.47 5.17
CA HIS A 169 3.98 18.07 6.42
C HIS A 169 5.31 17.49 6.89
N HIS A 170 5.94 16.61 6.12
CA HIS A 170 7.18 15.92 6.47
C HIS A 170 8.30 16.11 5.41
N GLY A 171 8.23 17.20 4.66
CA GLY A 171 9.27 17.62 3.70
C GLY A 171 10.12 18.77 4.21
#